data_f2de3d4cc34941bc74ee76b55ee6a113
#
_entry.id   f2de3d4cc34941bc74ee76b55ee6a113
#
_cell.length_a   1.000
_cell.length_b   1.000
_cell.length_c   1.000
_cell.angle_alpha   90.00
_cell.angle_beta   90.00
_cell.angle_gamma   90.00
#
_symmetry.space_group_name_H-M   'P 1'
#
loop_
_entity.id
_entity.type
_entity.pdbx_description
1 polymer ?
#
loop_
_entity_poly.entity_id
_entity_poly.type
_entity_poly.pdbx_seq_one_letter_code
_entity_poly.pdbx_strand_id
1 'polypeptide(L)' 'MLVYPEDVDRRLTWPLGKAKRLARQHKLPHILLPDGSIRFESSEVEALIVRVPQHFAGELSRP' A
#
# COMPACT_ATOMS: atom_id res chain seq x y z
N MET A 1 3.03 9.44 -10.26
CA MET A 1 1.92 10.38 -10.01
C MET A 1 1.52 10.33 -8.55
N LEU A 2 1.44 11.49 -7.93
CA LEU A 2 1.04 11.55 -6.52
C LEU A 2 -0.45 11.24 -6.39
N VAL A 3 -0.77 10.43 -5.40
CA VAL A 3 -2.16 10.08 -5.10
C VAL A 3 -2.42 10.25 -3.60
N TYR A 4 -3.69 10.41 -3.26
CA TYR A 4 -4.11 10.54 -1.87
C TYR A 4 -4.09 9.18 -1.17
N PRO A 5 -3.98 9.14 0.16
CA PRO A 5 -4.08 7.88 0.89
C PRO A 5 -5.37 7.12 0.59
N GLU A 6 -6.49 7.83 0.42
CA GLU A 6 -7.77 7.21 0.09
C GLU A 6 -7.74 6.48 -1.25
N ASP A 7 -6.96 7.01 -2.20
CA ASP A 7 -6.80 6.36 -3.50
C ASP A 7 -6.07 5.03 -3.35
N VAL A 8 -5.08 4.98 -2.45
CA VAL A 8 -4.36 3.75 -2.16
C VAL A 8 -5.29 2.73 -1.50
N ASP A 9 -6.09 3.16 -0.53
CA ASP A 9 -7.07 2.28 0.10
C ASP A 9 -7.99 1.67 -0.94
N ARG A 10 -8.51 2.49 -1.86
CA ARG A 10 -9.39 1.99 -2.92
C ARG A 10 -8.67 1.03 -3.85
N ARG A 11 -7.45 1.37 -4.24
CA ARG A 11 -6.68 0.53 -5.17
C ARG A 11 -6.38 -0.84 -4.58
N LEU A 12 -6.09 -0.91 -3.28
CA LEU A 12 -5.74 -2.14 -2.60
C LEU A 12 -6.93 -2.79 -1.91
N THR A 13 -8.10 -2.22 -2.05
CA THR A 13 -9.35 -2.73 -1.45
C THR A 13 -9.23 -2.82 0.07
N TRP A 14 -8.64 -1.79 0.64
CA TRP A 14 -8.47 -1.67 2.09
C TRP A 14 -9.57 -0.78 2.69
N PRO A 15 -9.85 -0.93 3.98
CA PRO A 15 -10.70 0.04 4.68
C PRO A 15 -10.09 1.44 4.64
N LEU A 16 -10.92 2.47 4.61
CA LEU A 16 -10.45 3.85 4.60
C LEU A 16 -9.58 4.12 5.82
N GLY A 17 -8.45 4.78 5.58
CA GLY A 17 -7.51 5.16 6.63
C GLY A 17 -6.39 4.17 6.86
N LYS A 18 -6.45 2.99 6.26
CA LYS A 18 -5.41 1.97 6.49
C LYS A 18 -4.07 2.40 5.89
N ALA A 19 -4.08 2.92 4.66
CA ALA A 19 -2.83 3.35 4.02
C ALA A 19 -2.15 4.45 4.83
N LYS A 20 -2.92 5.44 5.29
CA LYS A 20 -2.38 6.52 6.09
C LYS A 20 -1.81 6.03 7.41
N ARG A 21 -2.50 5.10 8.07
CA ARG A 21 -2.03 4.52 9.33
C ARG A 21 -0.72 3.77 9.12
N LEU A 22 -0.64 2.95 8.07
CA LEU A 22 0.57 2.19 7.78
C LEU A 22 1.73 3.10 7.41
N ALA A 23 1.47 4.19 6.69
CA ALA A 23 2.50 5.17 6.38
C ALA A 23 3.06 5.80 7.64
N ARG A 24 2.19 6.18 8.58
CA ARG A 24 2.62 6.76 9.85
C ARG A 24 3.45 5.77 10.69
N GLN A 25 3.23 4.48 10.49
CA GLN A 25 4.00 3.43 11.16
C GLN A 25 5.25 3.05 10.38
N HIS A 26 5.55 3.76 9.30
CA HIS A 26 6.71 3.49 8.42
C HIS A 26 6.66 2.10 7.80
N LYS A 27 5.46 1.60 7.52
CA LYS A 27 5.27 0.28 6.90
C LYS A 27 4.96 0.35 5.41
N LEU A 28 4.78 1.56 4.89
CA LEU A 28 4.53 1.79 3.47
C LEU A 28 5.41 2.94 2.98
N PRO A 29 6.00 2.82 1.80
CA PRO A 29 6.68 3.97 1.19
C PRO A 29 5.68 5.08 0.93
N HIS A 30 6.01 6.28 1.35
CA HIS A 30 5.11 7.42 1.23
C HIS A 30 5.91 8.70 1.06
N ILE A 31 5.21 9.76 0.71
CA ILE A 31 5.79 11.08 0.52
C ILE A 31 5.18 12.01 1.54
N LEU A 32 6.03 12.73 2.27
CA LEU A 32 5.59 13.71 3.24
C LEU A 32 5.72 15.10 2.62
N LEU A 33 4.61 15.81 2.53
CA LEU A 33 4.59 17.15 1.99
C LEU A 33 4.98 18.17 3.07
N PRO A 34 5.37 19.41 2.68
CA PRO A 34 5.80 20.41 3.64
C PRO A 34 4.76 20.78 4.70
N ASP A 35 3.48 20.60 4.40
CA ASP A 35 2.41 20.89 5.35
C ASP A 35 2.09 19.71 6.27
N GLY A 36 2.86 18.63 6.17
CA GLY A 36 2.63 17.44 6.98
C GLY A 36 1.67 16.43 6.36
N SER A 37 1.10 16.72 5.20
CA SER A 37 0.20 15.75 4.57
C SER A 37 0.98 14.62 3.93
N ILE A 38 0.31 13.47 3.86
CA ILE A 38 0.87 12.25 3.29
C ILE A 38 0.31 12.03 1.91
N ARG A 39 1.19 11.67 0.97
CA ARG A 39 0.81 11.26 -0.38
C ARG A 39 1.57 9.99 -0.72
N PHE A 40 1.19 9.35 -1.81
CA PHE A 40 1.85 8.14 -2.30
C PHE A 40 2.19 8.32 -3.77
N GLU A 41 3.25 7.67 -4.20
CA GLU A 41 3.56 7.59 -5.62
C GLU A 41 2.89 6.36 -6.19
N SER A 42 2.01 6.53 -7.18
CA SER A 42 1.21 5.43 -7.71
C SER A 42 2.05 4.27 -8.23
N SER A 43 3.20 4.55 -8.84
CA SER A 43 4.07 3.48 -9.34
C SER A 43 4.67 2.66 -8.21
N GLU A 44 4.98 3.29 -7.07
CA GLU A 44 5.50 2.57 -5.92
C GLU A 44 4.41 1.70 -5.28
N VAL A 45 3.19 2.19 -5.27
CA VAL A 45 2.05 1.41 -4.76
C VAL A 45 1.83 0.17 -5.61
N GLU A 46 1.86 0.33 -6.94
CA GLU A 46 1.69 -0.80 -7.84
C GLU A 46 2.81 -1.84 -7.66
N ALA A 47 4.02 -1.38 -7.37
CA ALA A 47 5.14 -2.27 -7.15
C ALA A 47 5.00 -3.12 -5.88
N LEU A 48 4.15 -2.73 -4.95
CA LEU A 48 3.89 -3.50 -3.73
C LEU A 48 2.95 -4.68 -3.98
N ILE A 49 2.23 -4.67 -5.10
CA ILE A 49 1.25 -5.70 -5.40
C ILE A 49 1.99 -6.88 -6.02
N VAL A 50 1.95 -8.01 -5.34
CA VAL A 50 2.63 -9.22 -5.78
C VAL A 50 1.59 -10.30 -6.03
N ARG A 51 1.60 -10.88 -7.22
CA ARG A 51 0.74 -11.99 -7.55
C ARG A 51 1.40 -13.29 -7.12
N VAL A 52 0.71 -14.05 -6.29
CA VAL A 52 1.23 -15.33 -5.81
C VAL A 52 0.58 -16.44 -6.63
N PRO A 53 1.34 -17.24 -7.37
CA PRO A 53 0.78 -18.37 -8.14
C PRO A 53 0.12 -19.40 -7.22
N GLN A 54 -0.86 -20.10 -7.72
CA GLN A 54 -1.62 -21.06 -6.92
C GLN A 54 -0.73 -22.13 -6.27
N HIS A 55 0.21 -22.67 -7.02
CA HIS A 55 1.11 -23.70 -6.48
C HIS A 55 1.98 -23.14 -5.35
N PHE A 56 2.39 -21.88 -5.48
CA PHE A 56 3.19 -21.20 -4.45
C PHE A 56 2.34 -20.88 -3.23
N ALA A 57 1.09 -20.50 -3.45
CA ALA A 57 0.16 -20.23 -2.36
C ALA A 57 -0.08 -21.50 -1.52
N GLY A 58 -0.14 -22.66 -2.18
CA GLY A 58 -0.27 -23.92 -1.48
C GLY A 58 0.90 -24.21 -0.54
N GLU A 59 2.11 -23.87 -0.97
CA GLU A 59 3.28 -24.01 -0.11
C GLU A 59 3.23 -23.08 1.07
N LEU A 60 2.79 -21.85 0.85
CA LEU A 60 2.72 -20.86 1.90
C LEU A 60 1.69 -21.20 2.96
N SER A 61 0.67 -21.96 2.62
CA SER A 61 -0.38 -22.32 3.56
C SER A 61 0.02 -23.46 4.49
N ARG A 62 1.16 -24.04 4.32
CA ARG A 62 1.63 -25.11 5.20
C ARG A 62 2.06 -24.56 6.55
N PRO A 63 1.77 -25.27 7.61
CA PRO A 63 2.27 -24.91 8.93
C PRO A 63 3.78 -24.97 9.01
#